data_0d3e7e6f39ffb88ec8b1a0e8dda13c33
#
_entry.id   0d3e7e6f39ffb88ec8b1a0e8dda13c33
#
_cell.length_a   1.000
_cell.length_b   1.000
_cell.length_c   1.000
_cell.angle_alpha   90.00
_cell.angle_beta   90.00
_cell.angle_gamma   90.00
#
_symmetry.space_group_name_H-M   'P 1'
#
loop_
_entity.id
_entity.type
_entity.pdbx_description
1 polymer ?
#
loop_
_entity_poly.entity_id
_entity_poly.type
_entity_poly.pdbx_seq_one_letter_code
_entity_poly.pdbx_strand_id
1 'polypeptide(L)'
;MGKKILVVEDERNIVDILTFNLQREGYDTLEALDGAAGLRLALEQDPDLILLDLMLPKMDGFQVCRTLREQGRATPIIMLTAREEETDKVLGLEIGA
;
A
#
# COMPACT_ATOMS: atom_id res chain seq x y z
N MET A 1 -6.17 17.24 -9.69
CA MET A 1 -6.29 16.50 -9.56
C MET A 1 -5.62 15.29 -9.62
N GLY A 2 -4.72 14.94 -9.05
CA GLY A 2 -4.01 13.78 -9.05
C GLY A 2 -4.72 12.64 -8.46
N LYS A 3 -4.27 11.48 -8.76
CA LYS A 3 -4.83 10.32 -8.16
C LYS A 3 -4.21 10.13 -6.81
N LYS A 4 -4.95 9.49 -5.92
CA LYS A 4 -4.54 9.33 -4.55
C LYS A 4 -4.00 7.93 -4.34
N ILE A 5 -2.79 7.82 -3.85
CA ILE A 5 -2.16 6.52 -3.62
C ILE A 5 -1.86 6.36 -2.14
N LEU A 6 -2.33 5.25 -1.56
CA LEU A 6 -2.08 4.96 -0.16
C LEU A 6 -0.85 4.05 -0.08
N VAL A 7 0.12 4.43 0.72
CA VAL A 7 1.32 3.65 0.93
C VAL A 7 1.25 3.06 2.33
N VAL A 8 1.23 1.74 2.44
CA VAL A 8 1.14 1.06 3.72
C VAL A 8 2.44 0.31 3.94
N GLU A 9 3.31 0.84 4.76
CA GLU A 9 4.64 0.33 4.95
C GLU A 9 5.17 0.80 6.30
N ASP A 10 5.76 -0.07 7.09
CA ASP A 10 6.17 0.33 8.42
C ASP A 10 7.57 0.90 8.48
N GLU A 11 8.35 0.80 7.43
CA GLU A 11 9.67 1.38 7.42
C GLU A 11 9.59 2.79 6.94
N ARG A 12 9.86 3.76 7.81
CA ARG A 12 9.71 5.15 7.48
C ARG A 12 10.55 5.55 6.27
N ASN A 13 11.75 5.01 6.16
CA ASN A 13 12.61 5.37 5.05
C ASN A 13 12.01 4.93 3.72
N ILE A 14 11.34 3.80 3.69
CA ILE A 14 10.74 3.32 2.46
C ILE A 14 9.52 4.16 2.13
N VAL A 15 8.74 4.51 3.14
CA VAL A 15 7.59 5.36 2.94
C VAL A 15 8.03 6.67 2.33
N ASP A 16 9.11 7.26 2.87
CA ASP A 16 9.57 8.55 2.39
C ASP A 16 10.03 8.46 0.94
N ILE A 17 10.73 7.40 0.57
CA ILE A 17 11.19 7.25 -0.79
C ILE A 17 10.00 7.08 -1.74
N LEU A 18 9.05 6.26 -1.35
CA LEU A 18 7.90 6.02 -2.21
C LEU A 18 7.07 7.28 -2.37
N THR A 19 6.80 7.97 -1.29
CA THR A 19 5.95 9.15 -1.38
C THR A 19 6.65 10.27 -2.13
N PHE A 20 7.96 10.40 -1.96
CA PHE A 20 8.69 11.42 -2.70
C PHE A 20 8.58 11.16 -4.19
N ASN A 21 8.80 9.93 -4.61
CA ASN A 21 8.74 9.62 -6.02
C ASN A 21 7.32 9.74 -6.58
N LEU A 22 6.34 9.34 -5.82
CA LEU A 22 4.97 9.44 -6.29
C LEU A 22 4.53 10.89 -6.42
N GLN A 23 4.92 11.71 -5.47
CA GLN A 23 4.55 13.10 -5.54
C GLN A 23 5.24 13.81 -6.71
N ARG A 24 6.44 13.37 -7.04
CA ARG A 24 7.11 13.96 -8.19
C ARG A 24 6.36 13.63 -9.47
N GLU A 25 5.63 12.52 -9.50
CA GLU A 25 4.88 12.15 -10.68
C GLU A 25 3.48 12.76 -10.67
N GLY A 26 3.18 13.56 -9.68
CA GLY A 26 1.88 14.23 -9.65
C GLY A 26 0.80 13.52 -8.86
N TYR A 27 1.15 12.50 -8.09
CA TYR A 27 0.15 11.81 -7.31
C TYR A 27 0.03 12.40 -5.90
N ASP A 28 -1.15 12.31 -5.32
CA ASP A 28 -1.33 12.66 -3.93
C ASP A 28 -1.10 11.39 -3.14
N THR A 29 -0.52 11.47 -1.98
CA THR A 29 -0.17 10.27 -1.21
C THR A 29 -0.79 10.29 0.17
N LEU A 30 -1.11 9.10 0.67
CA LEU A 30 -1.53 8.90 2.04
C LEU A 30 -0.56 7.88 2.61
N GLU A 31 -0.29 7.94 3.88
CA GLU A 31 0.66 7.04 4.50
C GLU A 31 0.07 6.31 5.68
N ALA A 32 0.35 5.04 5.81
CA ALA A 32 -0.03 4.27 6.97
C ALA A 32 1.15 3.40 7.35
N LEU A 33 1.44 3.30 8.61
CA LEU A 33 2.61 2.57 9.06
C LEU A 33 2.30 1.19 9.57
N ASP A 34 1.06 0.77 9.53
CA ASP A 34 0.72 -0.60 9.88
C ASP A 34 -0.56 -0.97 9.13
N GLY A 35 -0.90 -2.24 9.15
CA GLY A 35 -2.02 -2.73 8.39
C GLY A 35 -3.36 -2.20 8.85
N ALA A 36 -3.53 -2.04 10.15
CA ALA A 36 -4.80 -1.56 10.68
C ALA A 36 -5.06 -0.12 10.23
N ALA A 37 -4.03 0.73 10.31
CA ALA A 37 -4.16 2.10 9.86
C ALA A 37 -4.37 2.14 8.35
N GLY A 38 -3.71 1.26 7.63
CA GLY A 38 -3.86 1.19 6.19
C GLY A 38 -5.27 0.83 5.79
N LEU A 39 -5.84 -0.15 6.47
CA LEU A 39 -7.19 -0.57 6.16
C LEU A 39 -8.17 0.57 6.47
N ARG A 40 -7.99 1.26 7.59
CA ARG A 40 -8.89 2.34 7.93
C ARG A 40 -8.83 3.45 6.90
N LEU A 41 -7.61 3.83 6.48
CA LEU A 41 -7.47 4.89 5.49
C LEU A 41 -8.03 4.45 4.14
N ALA A 42 -7.87 3.19 3.79
CA ALA A 42 -8.39 2.72 2.53
C ALA A 42 -9.91 2.80 2.51
N LEU A 43 -10.54 2.51 3.62
CA LEU A 43 -11.99 2.56 3.67
C LEU A 43 -12.51 3.99 3.75
N GLU A 44 -11.79 4.86 4.46
CA GLU A 44 -12.24 6.22 4.62
C GLU A 44 -11.92 7.13 3.46
N GLN A 45 -10.75 6.97 2.86
CA GLN A 45 -10.30 7.88 1.85
C GLN A 45 -10.45 7.36 0.42
N ASP A 46 -10.75 6.09 0.28
CA ASP A 46 -11.02 5.47 -1.01
C ASP A 46 -9.93 5.81 -2.04
N PRO A 47 -8.71 5.44 -1.79
CA PRO A 47 -7.64 5.78 -2.71
C PRO A 47 -7.77 5.08 -4.06
N ASP A 48 -7.06 5.58 -5.04
CA ASP A 48 -7.10 4.99 -6.38
C ASP A 48 -6.17 3.79 -6.49
N LEU A 49 -5.19 3.68 -5.63
CA LEU A 49 -4.26 2.57 -5.66
C LEU A 49 -3.66 2.42 -4.27
N ILE A 50 -3.34 1.21 -3.87
CA ILE A 50 -2.68 0.96 -2.60
C ILE A 50 -1.39 0.21 -2.84
N LEU A 51 -0.30 0.73 -2.28
CA LEU A 51 0.98 0.02 -2.27
C LEU A 51 1.09 -0.58 -0.88
N LEU A 52 1.15 -1.89 -0.79
CA LEU A 52 0.97 -2.57 0.46
C LEU A 52 2.11 -3.53 0.75
N ASP A 53 2.79 -3.35 1.85
CA ASP A 53 3.84 -4.25 2.26
C ASP A 53 3.20 -5.49 2.85
N LEU A 54 3.72 -6.66 2.53
CA LEU A 54 3.16 -7.88 3.05
C LEU A 54 3.50 -8.10 4.50
N MET A 55 4.67 -7.67 4.95
CA MET A 55 5.10 -7.97 6.29
C MET A 55 4.87 -6.79 7.21
N LEU A 56 3.66 -6.58 7.60
CA LEU A 56 3.33 -5.46 8.43
C LEU A 56 3.02 -5.86 9.86
N PRO A 57 3.24 -4.99 10.80
CA PRO A 57 2.80 -5.27 12.15
C PRO A 57 1.29 -5.15 12.23
N LYS A 58 0.74 -5.71 13.23
CA LYS A 58 -0.68 -5.66 13.51
C LYS A 58 -1.57 -6.39 12.55
N MET A 59 -1.51 -6.15 11.30
CA MET A 59 -2.37 -6.82 10.36
C MET A 59 -1.56 -6.96 9.10
N ASP A 60 -1.29 -8.16 8.64
CA ASP A 60 -0.43 -8.34 7.49
C ASP A 60 -1.13 -7.95 6.20
N GLY A 61 -0.36 -7.84 5.15
CA GLY A 61 -0.87 -7.35 3.88
C GLY A 61 -1.97 -8.19 3.29
N PHE A 62 -1.91 -9.51 3.48
CA PHE A 62 -2.95 -10.36 2.93
C PHE A 62 -4.27 -10.14 3.66
N GLN A 63 -4.23 -9.89 4.96
CA GLN A 63 -5.43 -9.62 5.68
C GLN A 63 -6.06 -8.30 5.27
N VAL A 64 -5.25 -7.29 5.01
CA VAL A 64 -5.76 -6.00 4.56
C VAL A 64 -6.46 -6.18 3.23
N CYS A 65 -5.83 -6.92 2.32
CA CYS A 65 -6.39 -7.12 1.00
C CYS A 65 -7.70 -7.88 1.10
N ARG A 66 -7.74 -8.95 1.88
CA ARG A 66 -8.94 -9.74 2.00
C ARG A 66 -10.09 -8.93 2.58
N THR A 67 -9.79 -8.15 3.60
CA THR A 67 -10.83 -7.37 4.23
C THR A 67 -11.40 -6.32 3.28
N LEU A 68 -10.53 -5.71 2.48
CA LEU A 68 -11.02 -4.73 1.52
C LEU A 68 -11.94 -5.38 0.50
N ARG A 69 -11.59 -6.58 0.02
CA ARG A 69 -12.43 -7.26 -0.94
C ARG A 69 -13.77 -7.66 -0.31
N GLU A 70 -13.75 -8.06 0.95
CA GLU A 70 -14.97 -8.41 1.64
C GLU A 70 -15.87 -7.20 1.82
N GLN A 71 -15.28 -6.01 1.89
CA GLN A 71 -16.07 -4.80 2.03
C GLN A 71 -16.51 -4.26 0.67
N GLY A 72 -16.28 -5.02 -0.37
CA GLY A 72 -16.74 -4.60 -1.69
C GLY A 72 -15.83 -3.62 -2.39
N ARG A 73 -14.62 -3.40 -1.88
CA ARG A 73 -13.72 -2.46 -2.52
C ARG A 73 -12.89 -3.14 -3.56
N ALA A 74 -12.85 -2.60 -4.74
CA ALA A 74 -12.08 -3.17 -5.82
C ALA A 74 -10.82 -2.37 -6.10
N THR A 75 -10.35 -1.60 -5.15
CA THR A 75 -9.18 -0.76 -5.31
C THR A 75 -7.99 -1.62 -5.73
N PRO A 76 -7.25 -1.24 -6.75
CA PRO A 76 -6.06 -1.99 -7.13
C PRO A 76 -5.02 -1.96 -6.03
N ILE A 77 -4.39 -3.09 -5.76
CA ILE A 77 -3.40 -3.20 -4.72
C ILE A 77 -2.15 -3.83 -5.31
N ILE A 78 -1.02 -3.17 -5.13
CA ILE A 78 0.25 -3.71 -5.54
C ILE A 78 0.97 -4.11 -4.27
N MET A 79 1.30 -5.40 -4.15
CA MET A 79 1.95 -5.88 -2.97
C MET A 79 3.44 -5.76 -3.09
N LEU A 80 4.08 -5.28 -2.05
CA LEU A 80 5.51 -5.12 -2.02
C LEU A 80 6.10 -6.14 -1.08
N THR A 81 7.29 -6.62 -1.35
CA THR A 81 7.91 -7.51 -0.41
C THR A 81 9.16 -6.84 0.03
N ALA A 82 9.50 -7.01 1.21
CA ALA A 82 10.62 -6.37 1.75
C ALA A 82 11.82 -7.23 1.90
N ARG A 83 11.86 -8.43 1.37
CA ARG A 83 12.97 -9.24 1.54
C ARG A 83 14.03 -8.84 0.67
N GLU A 84 15.21 -8.68 1.13
CA GLU A 84 16.17 -8.24 0.31
C GLU A 84 16.60 -9.10 -0.75
N GLU A 85 16.52 -10.29 -0.66
CA GLU A 85 16.91 -11.10 -1.72
C GLU A 85 15.93 -10.97 -2.82
N GLU A 86 14.83 -10.36 -2.58
CA GLU A 86 13.92 -10.26 -3.62
C GLU A 86 13.79 -8.90 -4.08
N THR A 87 14.64 -8.05 -3.73
CA THR A 87 14.45 -6.73 -4.11
C THR A 87 14.39 -6.54 -5.55
N ASP A 88 14.98 -7.36 -6.25
CA ASP A 88 14.91 -7.15 -7.63
C ASP A 88 13.61 -7.44 -8.15
N LYS A 89 12.85 -8.20 -7.56
CA LYS A 89 11.60 -8.46 -8.11
C LYS A 89 10.66 -7.97 -7.26
N VAL A 90 10.86 -7.00 -6.66
CA VAL A 90 10.03 -6.51 -5.82
C VAL A 90 8.74 -6.33 -6.18
N LEU A 91 8.41 -6.13 -7.21
CA LEU A 91 7.19 -5.88 -7.46
C LEU A 91 6.43 -6.89 -7.65
N GLY A 92 6.02 -7.41 -6.86
CA GLY A 92 5.24 -8.33 -7.03
C GLY A 92 4.06 -7.81 -7.41
N LEU A 93 3.79 -7.70 -8.38
CA LEU A 93 2.74 -7.26 -8.84
C LEU A 93 1.65 -8.08 -8.69
N GLU A 94 1.13 -8.28 -7.68
CA GLU A 94 0.10 -9.07 -7.55
C GLU A 94 -0.92 -8.10 -7.35
N ILE A 95 -1.68 -7.81 -8.10
CA ILE A 95 -2.66 -6.96 -7.99
C ILE A 95 -3.64 -7.63 -7.27
N GLY A 96 -3.68 -7.48 -6.18
CA GLY A 96 -4.43 -8.18 -5.35
C GLY A 96 -5.78 -8.20 -5.61
N ALA A 97 -6.09 -8.83 -6.33
CA ALA A 97 -7.39 -8.93 -6.66
C ALA A 97 -8.10 -9.74 -5.80
#